data_d842e1c981cd748f5d6813b158ff2d76
#
_entry.id   d842e1c981cd748f5d6813b158ff2d76
#
_cell.length_a   1.000
_cell.length_b   1.000
_cell.length_c   1.000
_cell.angle_alpha   90.00
_cell.angle_beta   90.00
_cell.angle_gamma   90.00
#
_symmetry.space_group_name_H-M   'P 1'
#
loop_
_entity.id
_entity.type
_entity.pdbx_description
1 polymer ?
#
loop_
_entity_poly.entity_id
_entity_poly.type
_entity_poly.pdbx_seq_one_letter_code
_entity_poly.pdbx_strand_id
1 'polypeptide(L)'
;MNTDSTNEEQHSIKRFNMLSEGTIIALATPSGSGAIGVIRLSGPDAFEITKIFFRPKSKKPLDEISVKTSTLGNFTVDEEIIDEVLLTKFNKPHSYTGENIVEIACHGSHYIQQKIITSYLDLGIKPAQPGEFTLRAYLNQKMDLSQAEAVADIIAAESASAHKLALQQMRGGFSKKMEELRQELIE
;
A
#
# COMPACT_ATOMS: atom_id res chain seq x y z
N MET A 1 -35.44 12.05 -18.62
CA MET A 1 -34.00 11.93 -18.91
C MET A 1 -33.23 12.02 -17.60
N ASN A 2 -33.25 11.01 -16.74
CA ASN A 2 -32.48 11.02 -15.47
C ASN A 2 -32.17 9.60 -14.93
N THR A 3 -32.09 8.59 -15.81
CA THR A 3 -31.84 7.20 -15.41
C THR A 3 -30.37 6.76 -15.62
N ASP A 4 -29.59 7.51 -16.40
CA ASP A 4 -28.18 7.15 -16.67
C ASP A 4 -27.22 7.57 -15.54
N SER A 5 -27.43 8.73 -14.94
CA SER A 5 -26.55 9.24 -13.86
C SER A 5 -26.62 8.40 -12.57
N THR A 6 -27.80 7.89 -12.25
CA THR A 6 -27.99 7.00 -11.08
C THR A 6 -27.34 5.63 -11.26
N ASN A 7 -27.27 5.12 -12.50
CA ASN A 7 -26.66 3.83 -12.80
C ASN A 7 -25.12 3.90 -12.80
N GLU A 8 -24.57 5.02 -13.25
CA GLU A 8 -23.12 5.27 -13.19
C GLU A 8 -22.64 5.51 -11.76
N GLU A 9 -23.40 6.26 -10.94
CA GLU A 9 -23.10 6.42 -9.51
C GLU A 9 -23.19 5.10 -8.76
N GLN A 10 -24.19 4.29 -8.98
CA GLN A 10 -24.31 2.96 -8.34
C GLN A 10 -23.22 1.99 -8.80
N HIS A 11 -22.80 2.06 -10.07
CA HIS A 11 -21.69 1.27 -10.59
C HIS A 11 -20.34 1.73 -10.01
N SER A 12 -20.15 3.03 -9.85
CA SER A 12 -18.96 3.64 -9.22
C SER A 12 -18.90 3.27 -7.74
N ILE A 13 -20.02 3.35 -7.01
CA ILE A 13 -20.12 2.96 -5.58
C ILE A 13 -19.86 1.45 -5.41
N LYS A 14 -20.41 0.60 -6.28
CA LYS A 14 -20.16 -0.85 -6.25
C LYS A 14 -18.71 -1.21 -6.55
N ARG A 15 -18.11 -0.56 -7.53
CA ARG A 15 -16.70 -0.72 -7.87
C ARG A 15 -15.79 -0.19 -6.75
N PHE A 16 -16.19 0.89 -6.11
CA PHE A 16 -15.54 1.49 -4.96
C PHE A 16 -15.55 0.56 -3.73
N ASN A 17 -16.69 -0.04 -3.40
CA ASN A 17 -16.80 -1.01 -2.32
C ASN A 17 -16.02 -2.32 -2.62
N MET A 18 -15.96 -2.76 -3.87
CA MET A 18 -15.13 -3.92 -4.27
C MET A 18 -13.62 -3.67 -4.15
N LEU A 19 -13.15 -2.42 -4.29
CA LEU A 19 -11.75 -2.04 -4.13
C LEU A 19 -11.34 -1.91 -2.66
N SER A 20 -12.27 -1.65 -1.75
CA SER A 20 -12.01 -1.51 -0.32
C SER A 20 -12.09 -2.84 0.45
N GLU A 21 -12.57 -3.91 -0.15
CA GLU A 21 -12.72 -5.22 0.48
C GLU A 21 -11.61 -6.19 0.10
N GLY A 22 -10.96 -6.77 1.12
CA GLY A 22 -9.95 -7.80 1.00
C GLY A 22 -8.50 -7.29 1.00
N THR A 23 -7.59 -8.23 1.14
CA THR A 23 -6.15 -7.97 1.15
C THR A 23 -5.62 -7.88 -0.28
N ILE A 24 -4.76 -6.90 -0.54
CA ILE A 24 -4.10 -6.67 -1.82
C ILE A 24 -2.58 -6.80 -1.70
N ILE A 25 -1.94 -7.08 -2.83
CA ILE A 25 -0.48 -7.21 -2.94
C ILE A 25 0.04 -6.52 -4.18
N ALA A 26 1.20 -5.86 -4.09
CA ALA A 26 1.98 -5.43 -5.24
C ALA A 26 3.46 -5.30 -4.93
N LEU A 27 4.28 -5.26 -6.00
CA LEU A 27 5.64 -4.76 -5.93
C LEU A 27 5.57 -3.23 -5.71
N ALA A 28 6.15 -2.76 -4.60
CA ALA A 28 6.14 -1.35 -4.21
C ALA A 28 7.37 -0.58 -4.73
N THR A 29 8.38 -1.28 -5.27
CA THR A 29 9.53 -0.72 -5.97
C THR A 29 9.31 -0.77 -7.48
N PRO A 30 10.03 0.02 -8.29
CA PRO A 30 9.96 -0.08 -9.74
C PRO A 30 10.18 -1.51 -10.24
N SER A 31 9.49 -1.88 -11.32
CA SER A 31 9.66 -3.20 -11.95
C SER A 31 11.06 -3.35 -12.55
N GLY A 32 11.59 -4.57 -12.54
CA GLY A 32 12.90 -4.91 -13.09
C GLY A 32 13.82 -5.53 -12.06
N SER A 33 15.07 -5.79 -12.49
CA SER A 33 16.10 -6.36 -11.62
C SER A 33 16.84 -5.25 -10.88
N GLY A 34 17.10 -5.45 -9.59
CA GLY A 34 17.83 -4.52 -8.73
C GLY A 34 18.47 -5.27 -7.57
N ALA A 35 19.08 -4.57 -6.63
CA ALA A 35 19.63 -5.19 -5.43
C ALA A 35 18.50 -5.66 -4.49
N ILE A 36 17.47 -4.84 -4.34
CA ILE A 36 16.34 -5.06 -3.41
C ILE A 36 15.02 -4.76 -4.12
N GLY A 37 14.03 -5.60 -3.89
CA GLY A 37 12.63 -5.35 -4.20
C GLY A 37 11.80 -5.31 -2.92
N VAL A 38 10.79 -4.46 -2.86
CA VAL A 38 9.85 -4.40 -1.74
C VAL A 38 8.46 -4.78 -2.23
N ILE A 39 7.90 -5.82 -1.65
CA ILE A 39 6.54 -6.29 -1.91
C ILE A 39 5.68 -5.86 -0.74
N ARG A 40 4.53 -5.25 -1.01
CA ARG A 40 3.60 -4.75 0.01
C ARG A 40 2.27 -5.46 -0.08
N LEU A 41 1.80 -5.94 1.09
CA LEU A 41 0.44 -6.38 1.31
C LEU A 41 -0.30 -5.34 2.16
N SER A 42 -1.58 -5.11 1.88
CA SER A 42 -2.45 -4.27 2.71
C SER A 42 -3.85 -4.87 2.79
N GLY A 43 -4.40 -4.96 3.98
CA GLY A 43 -5.75 -5.46 4.21
C GLY A 43 -5.89 -6.30 5.47
N PRO A 44 -7.12 -6.82 5.74
CA PRO A 44 -7.44 -7.52 6.98
C PRO A 44 -6.59 -8.78 7.21
N ASP A 45 -6.30 -9.54 6.16
CA ASP A 45 -5.65 -10.86 6.26
C ASP A 45 -4.12 -10.78 6.09
N ALA A 46 -3.53 -9.57 5.93
CA ALA A 46 -2.13 -9.39 5.60
C ALA A 46 -1.18 -10.12 6.56
N PHE A 47 -1.46 -10.13 7.87
CA PHE A 47 -0.63 -10.81 8.85
C PHE A 47 -0.82 -12.33 8.82
N GLU A 48 -2.08 -12.81 8.80
CA GLU A 48 -2.40 -14.23 8.86
C GLU A 48 -1.86 -14.99 7.65
N ILE A 49 -2.08 -14.44 6.45
CA ILE A 49 -1.59 -15.05 5.21
C ILE A 49 -0.06 -15.06 5.15
N THR A 50 0.60 -14.01 5.68
CA THR A 50 2.06 -13.98 5.71
C THR A 50 2.67 -15.08 6.57
N LYS A 51 2.00 -15.55 7.62
CA LYS A 51 2.45 -16.68 8.45
C LYS A 51 2.63 -17.99 7.66
N ILE A 52 1.90 -18.13 6.56
CA ILE A 52 1.98 -19.33 5.71
C ILE A 52 3.38 -19.45 5.09
N PHE A 53 3.98 -18.32 4.69
CA PHE A 53 5.22 -18.31 3.91
C PHE A 53 6.45 -17.84 4.71
N PHE A 54 6.28 -17.03 5.74
CA PHE A 54 7.41 -16.42 6.44
C PHE A 54 7.84 -17.22 7.66
N ARG A 55 9.14 -17.54 7.76
CA ARG A 55 9.78 -18.25 8.86
C ARG A 55 10.86 -17.37 9.47
N PRO A 56 10.59 -16.68 10.60
CA PRO A 56 11.55 -15.82 11.27
C PRO A 56 12.82 -16.58 11.70
N LYS A 57 14.00 -16.00 11.49
CA LYS A 57 15.27 -16.56 12.02
C LYS A 57 15.30 -16.59 13.55
N SER A 58 14.61 -15.67 14.21
CA SER A 58 14.48 -15.62 15.68
C SER A 58 13.66 -16.76 16.27
N LYS A 59 12.99 -17.57 15.43
CA LYS A 59 12.02 -18.61 15.80
C LYS A 59 10.81 -18.11 16.62
N LYS A 60 10.67 -16.79 16.81
CA LYS A 60 9.48 -16.20 17.42
C LYS A 60 8.32 -16.24 16.45
N PRO A 61 7.09 -16.58 16.89
CA PRO A 61 5.89 -16.46 16.04
C PRO A 61 5.74 -15.05 15.48
N LEU A 62 5.16 -14.92 14.27
CA LEU A 62 4.97 -13.62 13.62
C LEU A 62 4.15 -12.67 14.51
N ASP A 63 3.23 -13.19 15.33
CA ASP A 63 2.40 -12.39 16.24
C ASP A 63 3.21 -11.71 17.33
N GLU A 64 4.25 -12.35 17.82
CA GLU A 64 5.15 -11.83 18.87
C GLU A 64 6.20 -10.84 18.33
N ILE A 65 6.32 -10.73 17.00
CA ILE A 65 7.23 -9.77 16.37
C ILE A 65 6.63 -8.37 16.50
N SER A 66 7.41 -7.45 17.02
CA SER A 66 7.01 -6.06 17.19
C SER A 66 6.68 -5.42 15.84
N VAL A 67 5.63 -4.59 15.81
CA VAL A 67 5.30 -3.77 14.64
C VAL A 67 6.37 -2.70 14.41
N LYS A 68 6.52 -2.25 13.16
CA LYS A 68 7.51 -1.25 12.73
C LYS A 68 8.97 -1.67 12.99
N THR A 69 9.20 -2.98 13.13
CA THR A 69 10.53 -3.56 13.29
C THR A 69 10.77 -4.54 12.15
N SER A 70 11.89 -4.37 11.44
CA SER A 70 12.30 -5.31 10.39
C SER A 70 12.85 -6.58 11.01
N THR A 71 12.35 -7.72 10.55
CA THR A 71 12.72 -9.04 11.05
C THR A 71 13.24 -9.90 9.91
N LEU A 72 14.44 -10.42 10.10
CA LEU A 72 15.05 -11.36 9.16
C LEU A 72 14.37 -12.73 9.25
N GLY A 73 14.07 -13.30 8.10
CA GLY A 73 13.49 -14.64 7.99
C GLY A 73 13.58 -15.21 6.59
N ASN A 74 13.19 -16.45 6.45
CA ASN A 74 13.08 -17.11 5.16
C ASN A 74 11.65 -16.97 4.63
N PHE A 75 11.51 -16.67 3.34
CA PHE A 75 10.26 -16.84 2.60
C PHE A 75 10.27 -18.24 2.00
N THR A 76 9.30 -19.07 2.37
CA THR A 76 9.24 -20.50 1.97
C THR A 76 7.94 -20.79 1.24
N VAL A 77 8.01 -21.58 0.18
CA VAL A 77 6.85 -22.11 -0.56
C VAL A 77 7.08 -23.62 -0.71
N ASP A 78 6.10 -24.44 -0.37
CA ASP A 78 6.19 -25.90 -0.45
C ASP A 78 7.47 -26.45 0.20
N GLU A 79 7.83 -25.91 1.39
CA GLU A 79 9.04 -26.22 2.15
C GLU A 79 10.38 -25.77 1.50
N GLU A 80 10.34 -25.24 0.29
CA GLU A 80 11.51 -24.68 -0.39
C GLU A 80 11.74 -23.22 0.05
N ILE A 81 12.99 -22.88 0.39
CA ILE A 81 13.38 -21.50 0.68
C ILE A 81 13.52 -20.76 -0.66
N ILE A 82 12.67 -19.78 -0.88
CA ILE A 82 12.70 -18.92 -2.07
C ILE A 82 13.71 -17.80 -1.90
N ASP A 83 13.74 -17.17 -0.72
CA ASP A 83 14.66 -16.09 -0.42
C ASP A 83 14.82 -15.87 1.09
N GLU A 84 15.89 -15.22 1.49
CA GLU A 84 16.05 -14.65 2.83
C GLU A 84 15.63 -13.18 2.79
N VAL A 85 14.57 -12.84 3.50
CA VAL A 85 13.88 -11.55 3.40
C VAL A 85 13.83 -10.80 4.73
N LEU A 86 13.71 -9.47 4.65
CA LEU A 86 13.36 -8.63 5.79
C LEU A 86 11.86 -8.31 5.75
N LEU A 87 11.14 -8.69 6.79
CA LEU A 87 9.72 -8.45 6.92
C LEU A 87 9.44 -7.38 7.96
N THR A 88 8.60 -6.41 7.61
CA THR A 88 8.13 -5.35 8.52
C THR A 88 6.61 -5.33 8.56
N LYS A 89 6.03 -5.32 9.76
CA LYS A 89 4.59 -5.21 9.99
C LYS A 89 4.20 -3.79 10.40
N PHE A 90 3.05 -3.32 9.91
CA PHE A 90 2.41 -2.09 10.37
C PHE A 90 0.95 -2.39 10.67
N ASN A 91 0.52 -2.17 11.89
CA ASN A 91 -0.86 -2.41 12.29
C ASN A 91 -1.75 -1.19 12.04
N LYS A 92 -3.02 -1.47 11.76
CA LYS A 92 -4.07 -0.45 11.71
C LYS A 92 -4.22 0.23 13.09
N PRO A 93 -4.54 1.53 13.15
CA PRO A 93 -4.62 2.48 12.02
C PRO A 93 -3.26 3.13 11.68
N HIS A 94 -2.15 2.69 12.30
CA HIS A 94 -0.83 3.34 12.24
C HIS A 94 0.04 2.80 11.08
N SER A 95 -0.55 2.72 9.89
CA SER A 95 0.08 2.31 8.64
C SER A 95 -0.20 3.34 7.54
N TYR A 96 0.39 3.15 6.35
CA TYR A 96 0.17 4.02 5.20
C TYR A 96 -1.28 4.05 4.75
N THR A 97 -1.90 2.87 4.58
CA THR A 97 -3.30 2.75 4.14
C THR A 97 -4.32 2.87 5.27
N GLY A 98 -3.88 2.87 6.55
CA GLY A 98 -4.78 2.72 7.70
C GLY A 98 -5.19 1.28 8.00
N GLU A 99 -4.82 0.31 7.15
CA GLU A 99 -5.05 -1.12 7.30
C GLU A 99 -3.83 -1.84 7.92
N ASN A 100 -3.92 -3.14 8.14
CA ASN A 100 -2.73 -3.94 8.42
C ASN A 100 -1.87 -4.03 7.16
N ILE A 101 -0.58 -3.72 7.29
CA ILE A 101 0.39 -3.78 6.19
C ILE A 101 1.53 -4.72 6.56
N VAL A 102 1.95 -5.50 5.56
CA VAL A 102 3.23 -6.22 5.58
C VAL A 102 4.08 -5.72 4.42
N GLU A 103 5.32 -5.38 4.70
CA GLU A 103 6.35 -5.13 3.70
C GLU A 103 7.41 -6.20 3.76
N ILE A 104 7.71 -6.78 2.61
CA ILE A 104 8.69 -7.85 2.42
C ILE A 104 9.78 -7.28 1.52
N ALA A 105 10.95 -6.98 2.09
CA ALA A 105 12.13 -6.63 1.33
C ALA A 105 12.89 -7.91 0.98
N CYS A 106 12.92 -8.25 -0.30
CA CYS A 106 13.58 -9.42 -0.89
C CYS A 106 14.72 -9.00 -1.82
N HIS A 107 15.52 -9.96 -2.28
CA HIS A 107 16.44 -9.66 -3.37
C HIS A 107 15.68 -9.25 -4.63
N GLY A 108 16.22 -8.27 -5.36
CA GLY A 108 15.59 -7.66 -6.52
C GLY A 108 15.63 -8.51 -7.79
N SER A 109 15.63 -9.83 -7.67
CA SER A 109 15.49 -10.77 -8.78
C SER A 109 14.05 -10.82 -9.26
N HIS A 110 13.82 -10.70 -10.57
CA HIS A 110 12.50 -10.83 -11.16
C HIS A 110 11.83 -12.18 -10.80
N TYR A 111 12.60 -13.27 -10.80
CA TYR A 111 12.11 -14.59 -10.39
C TYR A 111 11.60 -14.59 -8.94
N ILE A 112 12.40 -14.07 -8.00
CA ILE A 112 12.04 -14.02 -6.58
C ILE A 112 10.78 -13.18 -6.36
N GLN A 113 10.75 -11.97 -6.93
CA GLN A 113 9.60 -11.06 -6.84
C GLN A 113 8.31 -11.73 -7.36
N GLN A 114 8.38 -12.35 -8.54
CA GLN A 114 7.24 -13.04 -9.14
C GLN A 114 6.81 -14.24 -8.28
N LYS A 115 7.76 -15.05 -7.82
CA LYS A 115 7.45 -16.24 -7.01
C LYS A 115 6.75 -15.85 -5.71
N ILE A 116 7.23 -14.80 -5.02
CA ILE A 116 6.58 -14.27 -3.81
C ILE A 116 5.17 -13.79 -4.13
N ILE A 117 4.99 -12.94 -5.14
CA ILE A 117 3.67 -12.38 -5.48
C ILE A 117 2.70 -13.51 -5.88
N THR A 118 3.11 -14.41 -6.77
CA THR A 118 2.26 -15.51 -7.24
C THR A 118 1.81 -16.41 -6.09
N SER A 119 2.68 -16.69 -5.11
CA SER A 119 2.30 -17.50 -3.94
C SER A 119 1.12 -16.90 -3.14
N TYR A 120 1.04 -15.58 -3.06
CA TYR A 120 -0.11 -14.91 -2.43
C TYR A 120 -1.34 -14.88 -3.33
N LEU A 121 -1.16 -14.68 -4.66
CA LEU A 121 -2.26 -14.71 -5.62
C LEU A 121 -2.93 -16.10 -5.67
N ASP A 122 -2.16 -17.16 -5.56
CA ASP A 122 -2.65 -18.56 -5.53
C ASP A 122 -3.53 -18.83 -4.29
N LEU A 123 -3.36 -18.05 -3.20
CA LEU A 123 -4.23 -18.07 -2.03
C LEU A 123 -5.46 -17.13 -2.15
N GLY A 124 -5.68 -16.53 -3.32
CA GLY A 124 -6.82 -15.65 -3.58
C GLY A 124 -6.63 -14.20 -3.18
N ILE A 125 -5.40 -13.79 -2.80
CA ILE A 125 -5.09 -12.37 -2.60
C ILE A 125 -5.13 -11.66 -3.94
N LYS A 126 -5.69 -10.46 -3.97
CA LYS A 126 -5.85 -9.69 -5.21
C LYS A 126 -4.61 -8.85 -5.51
N PRO A 127 -4.19 -8.75 -6.79
CA PRO A 127 -3.17 -7.77 -7.16
C PRO A 127 -3.73 -6.37 -6.99
N ALA A 128 -2.95 -5.46 -6.39
CA ALA A 128 -3.32 -4.08 -6.26
C ALA A 128 -3.39 -3.39 -7.63
N GLN A 129 -4.40 -2.56 -7.83
CA GLN A 129 -4.48 -1.67 -8.99
C GLN A 129 -3.50 -0.49 -8.83
N PRO A 130 -3.06 0.15 -9.94
CA PRO A 130 -2.25 1.36 -9.86
C PRO A 130 -2.90 2.41 -8.95
N GLY A 131 -2.15 2.92 -7.96
CA GLY A 131 -2.63 3.90 -7.00
C GLY A 131 -3.54 3.36 -5.88
N GLU A 132 -3.85 2.05 -5.83
CA GLU A 132 -4.82 1.49 -4.88
C GLU A 132 -4.41 1.66 -3.41
N PHE A 133 -3.13 1.55 -3.07
CA PHE A 133 -2.68 1.81 -1.69
C PHE A 133 -2.96 3.26 -1.26
N THR A 134 -2.74 4.24 -2.14
CA THR A 134 -3.03 5.65 -1.88
C THR A 134 -4.54 5.90 -1.81
N LEU A 135 -5.32 5.25 -2.69
CA LEU A 135 -6.78 5.29 -2.64
C LEU A 135 -7.30 4.79 -1.29
N ARG A 136 -6.80 3.65 -0.80
CA ARG A 136 -7.18 3.12 0.52
C ARG A 136 -6.76 4.04 1.66
N ALA A 137 -5.59 4.68 1.57
CA ALA A 137 -5.18 5.69 2.53
C ALA A 137 -6.15 6.87 2.58
N TYR A 138 -6.59 7.37 1.44
CA TYR A 138 -7.62 8.41 1.34
C TYR A 138 -8.95 7.96 1.94
N LEU A 139 -9.44 6.75 1.60
CA LEU A 139 -10.69 6.19 2.12
C LEU A 139 -10.68 6.01 3.63
N ASN A 140 -9.54 5.61 4.17
CA ASN A 140 -9.30 5.44 5.60
C ASN A 140 -8.90 6.76 6.31
N GLN A 141 -9.11 7.91 5.66
CA GLN A 141 -8.87 9.24 6.22
C GLN A 141 -7.43 9.45 6.72
N LYS A 142 -6.45 8.79 6.09
CA LYS A 142 -5.02 8.97 6.37
C LYS A 142 -4.47 10.22 5.68
N MET A 143 -5.13 10.65 4.62
CA MET A 143 -4.82 11.85 3.83
C MET A 143 -6.09 12.36 3.17
N ASP A 144 -6.12 13.62 2.80
CA ASP A 144 -7.17 14.20 1.96
C ASP A 144 -6.89 13.97 0.46
N LEU A 145 -7.84 14.35 -0.40
CA LEU A 145 -7.72 14.13 -1.85
C LEU A 145 -6.49 14.87 -2.43
N SER A 146 -6.27 16.12 -2.01
CA SER A 146 -5.12 16.91 -2.49
C SER A 146 -3.78 16.27 -2.11
N GLN A 147 -3.69 15.69 -0.91
CA GLN A 147 -2.52 14.95 -0.45
C GLN A 147 -2.34 13.65 -1.25
N ALA A 148 -3.43 12.95 -1.57
CA ALA A 148 -3.38 11.72 -2.36
C ALA A 148 -2.88 11.99 -3.80
N GLU A 149 -3.33 13.07 -4.43
CA GLU A 149 -2.84 13.53 -5.73
C GLU A 149 -1.35 13.90 -5.68
N ALA A 150 -0.94 14.61 -4.62
CA ALA A 150 0.46 15.01 -4.44
C ALA A 150 1.44 13.84 -4.32
N VAL A 151 0.99 12.64 -3.89
CA VAL A 151 1.85 11.43 -3.88
C VAL A 151 2.30 11.09 -5.30
N ALA A 152 1.39 11.12 -6.28
CA ALA A 152 1.73 10.88 -7.68
C ALA A 152 2.65 11.97 -8.24
N ASP A 153 2.39 13.23 -7.91
CA ASP A 153 3.19 14.37 -8.34
C ASP A 153 4.62 14.33 -7.80
N ILE A 154 4.82 13.89 -6.54
CA ILE A 154 6.16 13.70 -5.96
C ILE A 154 6.93 12.64 -6.73
N ILE A 155 6.28 11.51 -7.07
CA ILE A 155 6.92 10.42 -7.81
C ILE A 155 7.29 10.85 -9.24
N ALA A 156 6.45 11.67 -9.87
CA ALA A 156 6.64 12.16 -11.23
C ALA A 156 7.52 13.42 -11.32
N ALA A 157 7.95 14.01 -10.20
CA ALA A 157 8.68 15.29 -10.20
C ALA A 157 10.09 15.16 -10.80
N GLU A 158 10.35 15.82 -11.91
CA GLU A 158 11.65 15.86 -12.59
C GLU A 158 12.47 17.13 -12.29
N SER A 159 11.92 18.06 -11.51
CA SER A 159 12.61 19.31 -11.15
C SER A 159 12.48 19.65 -9.67
N ALA A 160 13.44 20.40 -9.13
CA ALA A 160 13.40 20.87 -7.75
C ALA A 160 12.16 21.73 -7.43
N SER A 161 11.67 22.51 -8.39
CA SER A 161 10.47 23.33 -8.23
C SER A 161 9.20 22.46 -8.19
N ALA A 162 9.06 21.47 -9.10
CA ALA A 162 7.94 20.54 -9.10
C ALA A 162 7.92 19.70 -7.80
N HIS A 163 9.06 19.16 -7.38
CA HIS A 163 9.19 18.43 -6.13
C HIS A 163 8.79 19.29 -4.92
N LYS A 164 9.26 20.55 -4.85
CA LYS A 164 8.92 21.45 -3.73
C LYS A 164 7.42 21.71 -3.64
N LEU A 165 6.76 21.94 -4.79
CA LEU A 165 5.32 22.17 -4.86
C LEU A 165 4.53 20.94 -4.42
N ALA A 166 4.83 19.77 -4.97
CA ALA A 166 4.19 18.51 -4.61
C ALA A 166 4.38 18.16 -3.11
N LEU A 167 5.59 18.38 -2.58
CA LEU A 167 5.86 18.17 -1.15
C LEU A 167 5.06 19.12 -0.25
N GLN A 168 4.88 20.37 -0.66
CA GLN A 168 4.07 21.35 0.06
C GLN A 168 2.60 20.96 0.06
N GLN A 169 2.08 20.48 -1.06
CA GLN A 169 0.72 19.96 -1.20
C GLN A 169 0.51 18.71 -0.35
N MET A 170 1.44 17.74 -0.39
CA MET A 170 1.38 16.54 0.43
C MET A 170 1.35 16.83 1.95
N ARG A 171 1.95 17.94 2.39
CA ARG A 171 1.91 18.40 3.79
C ARG A 171 0.62 19.14 4.16
N GLY A 172 -0.41 19.14 3.30
CA GLY A 172 -1.70 19.78 3.55
C GLY A 172 -1.72 21.29 3.36
N GLY A 173 -0.72 21.86 2.68
CA GLY A 173 -0.64 23.31 2.46
C GLY A 173 -1.80 23.86 1.64
N PHE A 174 -2.30 23.10 0.68
CA PHE A 174 -3.45 23.47 -0.15
C PHE A 174 -4.75 23.43 0.67
N SER A 175 -5.01 22.35 1.38
CA SER A 175 -6.24 22.15 2.18
C SER A 175 -6.38 23.22 3.26
N LYS A 176 -5.25 23.58 3.91
CA LYS A 176 -5.23 24.68 4.89
C LYS A 176 -5.59 26.02 4.26
N LYS A 177 -5.04 26.32 3.08
CA LYS A 177 -5.32 27.57 2.38
C LYS A 177 -6.78 27.67 1.93
N MET A 178 -7.36 26.55 1.47
CA MET A 178 -8.77 26.48 1.09
C MET A 178 -9.70 26.69 2.28
N GLU A 179 -9.36 26.14 3.45
CA GLU A 179 -10.14 26.34 4.67
C GLU A 179 -10.06 27.80 5.16
N GLU A 180 -8.89 28.45 5.10
CA GLU A 180 -8.73 29.87 5.37
C GLU A 180 -9.63 30.73 4.46
N LEU A 181 -9.60 30.48 3.14
CA LEU A 181 -10.43 31.18 2.17
C LEU A 181 -11.94 30.95 2.38
N ARG A 182 -12.30 29.72 2.74
CA ARG A 182 -13.69 29.38 3.06
C ARG A 182 -14.19 30.16 4.27
N GLN A 183 -13.40 30.30 5.30
CA GLN A 183 -13.76 31.09 6.49
C GLN A 183 -13.94 32.57 6.15
N GLU A 184 -13.03 33.15 5.35
CA GLU A 184 -13.13 34.54 4.90
C GLU A 184 -14.39 34.83 4.04
N LEU A 185 -14.96 33.80 3.39
CA LEU A 185 -16.18 33.93 2.55
C LEU A 185 -17.49 33.77 3.35
N ILE A 186 -17.44 33.18 4.55
CA ILE A 186 -18.61 32.93 5.40
C ILE A 186 -18.82 34.08 6.43
N GLU A 187 -17.79 34.86 6.71
CA GLU A 187 -17.89 36.11 7.48
C GLU A 187 -18.43 37.27 6.61
#